data_81768fe546539bc33bc830c0c4b750f8
#
_entry.id   81768fe546539bc33bc830c0c4b750f8
#
_cell.length_a   1.000
_cell.length_b   1.000
_cell.length_c   1.000
_cell.angle_alpha   90.00
_cell.angle_beta   90.00
_cell.angle_gamma   90.00
#
_symmetry.space_group_name_H-M   'P 1'
#
loop_
_entity.id
_entity.type
_entity.pdbx_description
1 polymer ?
#
loop_
_entity_poly.entity_id
_entity_poly.type
_entity_poly.pdbx_seq_one_letter_code
_entity_poly.pdbx_strand_id
1 'polypeptide(L)' 'MALWIISVKFKTVKSGYQLEPGMSVEMSTPSTTPPLGLTKYREEISALFKSKYGVDINPSYIGASYFICEKI' A
#
# COMPACT_ATOMS: atom_id res chain seq x y z
N MET A 1 3.92 -9.17 16.62
CA MET A 1 3.23 -8.52 15.49
C MET A 1 3.94 -7.23 15.13
N ALA A 2 4.02 -6.94 13.87
CA ALA A 2 4.61 -5.69 13.39
C ALA A 2 3.50 -4.81 12.80
N LEU A 3 3.54 -3.53 13.10
CA LEU A 3 2.62 -2.54 12.54
C LEU A 3 3.38 -1.73 11.49
N TRP A 4 2.76 -1.56 10.34
CA TRP A 4 3.37 -0.91 9.19
C TRP A 4 2.52 0.24 8.70
N ILE A 5 3.17 1.31 8.27
CA ILE A 5 2.52 2.39 7.52
C ILE A 5 2.96 2.27 6.07
N ILE A 6 2.00 2.12 5.17
CA ILE A 6 2.25 2.06 3.73
C ILE A 6 1.80 3.40 3.13
N SER A 7 2.72 4.16 2.59
CA SER A 7 2.48 5.49 2.05
C SER A 7 2.77 5.54 0.56
N VAL A 8 2.08 6.42 -0.15
CA VAL A 8 2.36 6.67 -1.57
C VAL A 8 3.65 7.48 -1.68
N LYS A 9 4.57 7.00 -2.51
CA LYS A 9 5.88 7.61 -2.69
C LYS A 9 5.86 8.74 -3.73
N PHE A 10 5.18 8.52 -4.84
CA PHE A 10 5.10 9.48 -5.94
C PHE A 10 3.66 9.64 -6.39
N LYS A 11 3.35 10.83 -6.93
CA LYS A 11 2.08 11.03 -7.61
C LYS A 11 2.01 10.09 -8.80
N THR A 12 0.97 9.28 -8.85
CA THR A 12 0.78 8.29 -9.91
C THR A 12 -0.64 8.40 -10.43
N VAL A 13 -0.79 8.57 -11.74
CA VAL A 13 -2.09 8.56 -12.39
C VAL A 13 -2.11 7.37 -13.34
N LYS A 14 -3.00 6.43 -13.07
CA LYS A 14 -3.19 5.23 -13.89
C LYS A 14 -4.66 5.12 -14.26
N SER A 15 -4.94 4.27 -15.24
CA SER A 15 -6.32 4.02 -15.64
C SER A 15 -7.14 3.54 -14.44
N GLY A 16 -8.14 4.31 -14.06
CA GLY A 16 -9.05 3.95 -12.99
C GLY A 16 -8.70 4.48 -11.60
N TYR A 17 -7.51 5.06 -11.39
CA TYR A 17 -7.17 5.61 -10.07
C TYR A 17 -6.07 6.67 -10.14
N GLN A 18 -6.00 7.46 -9.08
CA GLN A 18 -4.97 8.49 -8.90
C GLN A 18 -4.40 8.37 -7.50
N LEU A 19 -3.08 8.30 -7.38
CA LEU A 19 -2.37 8.24 -6.11
C LEU A 19 -1.60 9.53 -5.90
N GLU A 20 -1.60 10.05 -4.68
CA GLU A 20 -0.87 11.28 -4.32
C GLU A 20 -0.01 11.03 -3.10
N PRO A 21 1.18 11.68 -3.01
CA PRO A 21 2.00 11.62 -1.81
C PRO A 21 1.19 12.12 -0.60
N GLY A 22 1.31 11.43 0.50
CA GLY A 22 0.52 11.72 1.69
C GLY A 22 -0.63 10.76 1.92
N MET A 23 -1.07 10.04 0.91
CA MET A 23 -2.02 8.95 1.10
C MET A 23 -1.32 7.79 1.79
N SER A 24 -1.91 7.27 2.85
CA SER A 24 -1.31 6.17 3.60
C SER A 24 -2.36 5.28 4.25
N VAL A 25 -1.98 4.04 4.50
CA VAL A 25 -2.79 3.09 5.26
C VAL A 25 -1.89 2.36 6.25
N GLU A 26 -2.49 1.85 7.31
CA GLU A 26 -1.78 1.05 8.30
C GLU A 26 -2.17 -0.41 8.16
N MET A 27 -1.21 -1.30 8.35
CA MET A 27 -1.47 -2.73 8.33
C MET A 27 -0.58 -3.42 9.35
N SER A 28 -1.11 -4.50 9.90
CA SER A 28 -0.44 -5.31 10.90
C SER A 28 -0.08 -6.66 10.27
N THR A 29 1.13 -7.12 10.50
CA THR A 29 1.58 -8.43 10.02
C THR A 29 2.13 -9.26 11.17
N PRO A 30 2.07 -10.62 11.07
CA PRO A 30 2.61 -11.47 12.13
C PRO A 30 4.13 -11.53 12.17
N SER A 31 4.82 -11.01 11.16
CA SER A 31 6.28 -11.04 11.10
C SER A 31 6.85 -9.66 10.85
N THR A 32 8.18 -9.55 10.93
CA THR A 32 8.86 -8.29 10.65
C THR A 32 9.25 -8.12 9.18
N THR A 33 8.83 -9.06 8.33
CA THR A 33 9.07 -8.96 6.88
C THR A 33 8.18 -7.89 6.27
N PRO A 34 8.74 -6.94 5.49
CA PRO A 34 7.93 -5.90 4.88
C PRO A 34 6.82 -6.48 3.99
N PRO A 35 5.57 -5.99 4.13
CA PRO A 35 4.44 -6.56 3.40
C PRO A 35 4.46 -6.29 1.90
N LEU A 36 5.20 -5.28 1.43
CA LEU A 36 5.24 -4.96 0.01
C LEU A 36 5.85 -6.07 -0.85
N GLY A 37 6.63 -6.96 -0.26
CA GLY A 37 7.25 -8.06 -0.98
C GLY A 37 6.38 -9.28 -1.20
N LEU A 38 5.19 -9.33 -0.58
CA LEU A 38 4.32 -10.51 -0.61
C LEU A 38 3.00 -10.18 -1.30
N THR A 39 2.63 -10.98 -2.29
CA THR A 39 1.39 -10.80 -3.06
C THR A 39 0.17 -10.77 -2.15
N LYS A 40 0.12 -11.65 -1.15
CA LYS A 40 -0.96 -11.70 -0.18
C LYS A 40 -1.21 -10.35 0.47
N TYR A 41 -0.15 -9.68 0.90
CA TYR A 41 -0.27 -8.40 1.57
C TYR A 41 -0.53 -7.25 0.61
N ARG A 42 -0.07 -7.37 -0.64
CA ARG A 42 -0.38 -6.37 -1.67
C ARG A 42 -1.88 -6.30 -1.92
N GLU A 43 -2.56 -7.43 -1.93
CA GLU A 43 -4.02 -7.47 -2.08
C GLU A 43 -4.71 -6.81 -0.89
N GLU A 44 -4.22 -7.03 0.32
CA GLU A 44 -4.76 -6.38 1.52
C GLU A 44 -4.54 -4.88 1.49
N ILE A 45 -3.37 -4.43 1.04
CA ILE A 45 -3.06 -3.01 0.91
C ILE A 45 -3.99 -2.35 -0.10
N SER A 46 -4.24 -3.01 -1.22
CA SER A 46 -5.19 -2.52 -2.22
C SER A 46 -6.58 -2.33 -1.62
N ALA A 47 -7.04 -3.32 -0.84
CA ALA A 47 -8.34 -3.25 -0.17
C ALA A 47 -8.39 -2.11 0.85
N LEU A 48 -7.31 -1.87 1.58
CA LEU A 48 -7.23 -0.79 2.55
C LEU A 48 -7.31 0.58 1.87
N PHE A 49 -6.61 0.76 0.76
CA PHE A 49 -6.70 2.01 0.00
C PHE A 49 -8.09 2.22 -0.58
N LYS A 50 -8.73 1.17 -1.06
CA LYS A 50 -10.09 1.27 -1.56
C LYS A 50 -11.06 1.66 -0.46
N SER A 51 -10.92 1.09 0.71
CA SER A 51 -11.77 1.38 1.86
C SER A 51 -11.57 2.80 2.38
N LYS A 52 -10.32 3.28 2.41
CA LYS A 52 -10.01 4.59 2.99
C LYS A 52 -10.16 5.74 1.99
N TYR A 53 -9.75 5.53 0.75
CA TYR A 53 -9.72 6.60 -0.26
C TYR A 53 -10.64 6.36 -1.45
N GLY A 54 -11.23 5.19 -1.56
CA GLY A 54 -12.09 4.85 -2.69
C GLY A 54 -11.34 4.58 -3.99
N VAL A 55 -10.02 4.33 -3.92
CA VAL A 55 -9.21 4.04 -5.11
C VAL A 55 -9.05 2.53 -5.28
N ASP A 56 -9.20 2.06 -6.51
CA ASP A 56 -9.11 0.65 -6.85
C ASP A 56 -7.76 0.37 -7.50
N ILE A 57 -6.76 0.08 -6.67
CA ILE A 57 -5.38 -0.13 -7.12
C ILE A 57 -5.19 -1.60 -7.48
N ASN A 58 -4.67 -1.86 -8.67
CA ASN A 58 -4.28 -3.21 -9.04
C ASN A 58 -3.12 -3.65 -8.16
N PRO A 59 -3.22 -4.79 -7.43
CA PRO A 59 -2.15 -5.23 -6.55
C PRO A 59 -0.78 -5.39 -7.22
N SER A 60 -0.73 -5.63 -8.53
CA SER A 60 0.54 -5.73 -9.24
C SER A 60 1.33 -4.43 -9.27
N TYR A 61 0.68 -3.29 -9.04
CA TYR A 61 1.34 -1.99 -8.96
C TYR A 61 1.77 -1.63 -7.55
N ILE A 62 1.37 -2.40 -6.56
CA ILE A 62 1.76 -2.14 -5.16
C ILE A 62 3.14 -2.73 -4.93
N GLY A 63 4.12 -1.88 -4.71
CA GLY A 63 5.49 -2.31 -4.48
C GLY A 63 6.37 -1.13 -4.11
N ALA A 64 7.65 -1.40 -3.89
CA ALA A 64 8.61 -0.40 -3.44
C ALA A 64 8.83 0.72 -4.45
N SER A 65 8.44 0.53 -5.71
CA SER A 65 8.58 1.57 -6.73
C SER A 65 7.62 2.74 -6.51
N TYR A 66 6.44 2.47 -5.98
CA TYR A 66 5.39 3.49 -5.82
C TYR A 66 5.02 3.75 -4.37
N PHE A 67 5.41 2.87 -3.47
CA PHE A 67 5.00 2.93 -2.06
C PHE A 67 6.19 2.84 -1.13
N ILE A 68 6.05 3.47 0.03
CA ILE A 68 7.00 3.36 1.13
C ILE A 68 6.33 2.55 2.22
N CYS A 69 7.03 1.57 2.76
CA CYS A 69 6.55 0.75 3.86
C CYS A 69 7.47 0.98 5.06
N GLU A 70 6.93 1.57 6.12
CA GLU A 70 7.70 1.85 7.32
C GLU A 70 7.14 1.08 8.50
N LYS A 71 8.03 0.47 9.28
CA LYS A 71 7.66 -0.20 10.51
C LYS A 71 7.54 0.82 11.62
N ILE A 72 6.44 0.74 12.36
CA ILE A 72 6.21 1.59 13.52
C ILE A 72 6.83 0.96 14.76
#